data_f068dac91a437b2855368ae763bb519d
#
_entry.id   f068dac91a437b2855368ae763bb519d
#
_cell.length_a   1.000
_cell.length_b   1.000
_cell.length_c   1.000
_cell.angle_alpha   90.00
_cell.angle_beta   90.00
_cell.angle_gamma   90.00
#
_symmetry.space_group_name_H-M   'P 1'
#
loop_
_entity.id
_entity.type
_entity.pdbx_description
1 polymer ?
#
loop_
_entity_poly.entity_id
_entity_poly.type
_entity_poly.pdbx_seq_one_letter_code
_entity_poly.pdbx_strand_id
1 'polypeptide(L)'
;MQEISLATGAGMRVTRPGAETMVLCINGGGARPRPGNWSPTIEWLVDRLAPVFPDAGFAEVRYRVRSWKMLPSCIADGQAALAALPGARRVVMLGFSMGGAVSIAGAGDERIGDVVALAPWIPEELSLAGLSGDRVTIVHGSIDGWVPGIPGVRPQHSWLGAERLRAAGADVTYRRIAGAVHGIAIRRNGRLISLPRAGAWLRDVEQALERAGL
;
A
#
# COMPACT_ATOMS: atom_id res chain seq x y z
N MET A 1 -10.99 13.48 9.01
CA MET A 1 -9.78 12.68 9.30
C MET A 1 -8.99 13.30 10.43
N GLN A 2 -8.53 12.50 11.40
CA GLN A 2 -7.64 12.95 12.47
C GLN A 2 -6.18 12.77 12.02
N GLU A 3 -5.34 13.80 12.17
CA GLU A 3 -3.90 13.73 11.89
C GLU A 3 -3.13 13.46 13.19
N ILE A 4 -2.15 12.56 13.11
CA ILE A 4 -1.33 12.08 14.24
C ILE A 4 0.14 12.18 13.82
N SER A 5 0.99 12.71 14.72
CA SER A 5 2.45 12.66 14.57
C SER A 5 2.97 11.33 15.15
N LEU A 6 3.71 10.58 14.35
CA LEU A 6 4.29 9.31 14.77
C LEU A 6 5.59 9.49 15.56
N ALA A 7 5.99 8.48 16.31
CA ALA A 7 7.23 8.51 17.11
C ALA A 7 8.50 8.76 16.27
N THR A 8 8.48 8.41 14.99
CA THR A 8 9.59 8.68 14.06
C THR A 8 9.60 10.11 13.53
N GLY A 9 8.53 10.90 13.75
CA GLY A 9 8.30 12.20 13.13
C GLY A 9 7.59 12.12 11.77
N ALA A 10 7.21 10.93 11.31
CA ALA A 10 6.29 10.75 10.19
C ALA A 10 4.87 11.18 10.58
N GLY A 11 4.00 11.40 9.59
CA GLY A 11 2.59 11.72 9.83
C GLY A 11 1.68 10.53 9.49
N MET A 12 0.56 10.42 10.21
CA MET A 12 -0.52 9.51 9.89
C MET A 12 -1.86 10.25 9.99
N ARG A 13 -2.80 9.99 9.08
CA ARG A 13 -4.17 10.49 9.19
C ARG A 13 -5.15 9.35 9.14
N VAL A 14 -6.18 9.40 9.98
CA VAL A 14 -7.11 8.30 10.21
C VAL A 14 -8.55 8.75 10.00
N THR A 15 -9.34 7.95 9.26
CA THR A 15 -10.77 8.25 9.02
C THR A 15 -11.63 7.92 10.24
N ARG A 16 -11.40 6.78 10.89
CA ARG A 16 -12.15 6.27 12.04
C ARG A 16 -11.16 5.78 13.11
N PRO A 17 -10.69 6.67 13.98
CA PRO A 17 -9.83 6.27 15.09
C PRO A 17 -10.56 5.28 16.03
N GLY A 18 -9.84 4.24 16.46
CA GLY A 18 -10.38 3.24 17.39
C GLY A 18 -11.23 2.13 16.75
N ALA A 19 -11.32 2.05 15.41
CA ALA A 19 -11.91 0.89 14.75
C ALA A 19 -11.10 -0.38 15.06
N GLU A 20 -11.78 -1.50 15.31
CA GLU A 20 -11.13 -2.81 15.58
C GLU A 20 -10.41 -3.36 14.34
N THR A 21 -10.95 -3.07 13.15
CA THR A 21 -10.32 -3.41 11.87
C THR A 21 -9.79 -2.14 11.20
N MET A 22 -8.50 -2.14 10.87
CA MET A 22 -7.83 -1.03 10.24
C MET A 22 -7.23 -1.42 8.89
N VAL A 23 -7.34 -0.55 7.90
CA VAL A 23 -6.57 -0.63 6.66
C VAL A 23 -5.43 0.38 6.74
N LEU A 24 -4.20 -0.10 6.89
CA LEU A 24 -3.01 0.76 6.94
C LEU A 24 -2.49 0.98 5.52
N CYS A 25 -2.67 2.20 5.04
CA CYS A 25 -2.39 2.61 3.67
C CYS A 25 -1.00 3.23 3.55
N ILE A 26 -0.11 2.58 2.81
CA ILE A 26 1.30 2.91 2.70
C ILE A 26 1.61 3.49 1.32
N ASN A 27 2.21 4.68 1.31
CA ASN A 27 2.52 5.44 0.11
C ASN A 27 3.72 4.86 -0.68
N GLY A 28 3.81 5.23 -1.95
CA GLY A 28 4.96 4.96 -2.81
C GLY A 28 6.18 5.85 -2.50
N GLY A 29 7.29 5.49 -3.11
CA GLY A 29 8.55 6.24 -3.04
C GLY A 29 8.90 6.97 -4.33
N GLY A 30 10.15 7.43 -4.40
CA GLY A 30 10.74 8.03 -5.59
C GLY A 30 12.25 7.81 -5.63
N ALA A 31 12.89 8.11 -6.79
CA ALA A 31 14.32 7.90 -6.98
C ALA A 31 15.17 8.84 -6.12
N ARG A 32 14.69 10.05 -5.88
CA ARG A 32 15.39 11.06 -5.09
C ARG A 32 14.72 11.21 -3.73
N PRO A 33 15.49 11.31 -2.63
CA PRO A 33 14.94 11.64 -1.33
C PRO A 33 14.21 12.98 -1.38
N ARG A 34 12.98 13.00 -0.89
CA ARG A 34 12.14 14.20 -0.77
C ARG A 34 11.31 14.11 0.50
N PRO A 35 10.91 15.24 1.08
CA PRO A 35 9.91 15.23 2.17
C PRO A 35 8.69 14.42 1.78
N GLY A 36 8.13 13.71 2.73
CA GLY A 36 6.89 12.95 2.53
C GLY A 36 5.71 13.84 2.18
N ASN A 37 4.81 13.31 1.39
CA ASN A 37 3.52 13.92 1.04
C ASN A 37 2.41 12.87 1.12
N TRP A 38 1.17 13.30 1.20
CA TRP A 38 0.02 12.43 1.04
C TRP A 38 -0.06 11.91 -0.39
N SER A 39 -0.33 10.61 -0.55
CA SER A 39 -0.38 9.95 -1.86
C SER A 39 -1.70 10.23 -2.56
N PRO A 40 -1.71 10.87 -3.76
CA PRO A 40 -2.95 11.01 -4.52
C PRO A 40 -3.64 9.68 -4.82
N THR A 41 -2.87 8.61 -5.05
CA THR A 41 -3.40 7.25 -5.28
C THR A 41 -4.09 6.70 -4.04
N ILE A 42 -3.45 6.77 -2.87
CA ILE A 42 -4.02 6.27 -1.61
C ILE A 42 -5.23 7.13 -1.20
N GLU A 43 -5.10 8.45 -1.24
CA GLU A 43 -6.16 9.38 -0.91
C GLU A 43 -7.41 9.14 -1.77
N TRP A 44 -7.23 8.95 -3.08
CA TRP A 44 -8.32 8.65 -4.00
C TRP A 44 -9.02 7.32 -3.68
N LEU A 45 -8.26 6.31 -3.24
CA LEU A 45 -8.81 5.02 -2.79
C LEU A 45 -9.56 5.18 -1.48
N VAL A 46 -8.97 5.81 -0.47
CA VAL A 46 -9.57 5.98 0.85
C VAL A 46 -10.89 6.75 0.76
N ASP A 47 -10.97 7.81 -0.06
CA ASP A 47 -12.20 8.58 -0.29
C ASP A 47 -13.37 7.70 -0.81
N ARG A 48 -13.06 6.59 -1.48
CA ARG A 48 -14.06 5.68 -2.07
C ARG A 48 -14.32 4.44 -1.26
N LEU A 49 -13.29 3.91 -0.60
CA LEU A 49 -13.38 2.69 0.19
C LEU A 49 -13.99 2.94 1.57
N ALA A 50 -13.68 4.06 2.21
CA ALA A 50 -14.19 4.34 3.56
C ALA A 50 -15.73 4.37 3.65
N PRO A 51 -16.49 4.89 2.66
CA PRO A 51 -17.95 4.76 2.66
C PRO A 51 -18.47 3.34 2.41
N VAL A 52 -17.71 2.49 1.68
CA VAL A 52 -18.08 1.10 1.39
C VAL A 52 -17.86 0.19 2.61
N PHE A 53 -16.82 0.48 3.38
CA PHE A 53 -16.46 -0.26 4.59
C PHE A 53 -16.60 0.63 5.85
N PRO A 54 -17.85 0.96 6.25
CA PRO A 54 -18.10 1.96 7.30
C PRO A 54 -17.60 1.54 8.69
N ASP A 55 -17.40 0.25 8.92
CA ASP A 55 -16.92 -0.28 10.20
C ASP A 55 -15.39 -0.35 10.28
N ALA A 56 -14.70 -0.24 9.17
CA ALA A 56 -13.24 -0.19 9.11
C ALA A 56 -12.70 1.24 9.22
N GLY A 57 -11.53 1.37 9.86
CA GLY A 57 -10.75 2.59 9.83
C GLY A 57 -9.69 2.53 8.73
N PHE A 58 -9.45 3.66 8.04
CA PHE A 58 -8.36 3.79 7.08
C PHE A 58 -7.32 4.75 7.62
N ALA A 59 -6.07 4.30 7.70
CA ALA A 59 -4.94 5.08 8.19
C ALA A 59 -3.92 5.26 7.06
N GLU A 60 -3.69 6.51 6.64
CA GLU A 60 -2.71 6.85 5.60
C GLU A 60 -1.40 7.31 6.23
N VAL A 61 -0.27 6.81 5.74
CA VAL A 61 1.06 7.16 6.22
C VAL A 61 1.73 8.18 5.30
N ARG A 62 2.25 9.25 5.89
CA ARG A 62 3.14 10.21 5.25
C ARG A 62 4.54 10.08 5.82
N TYR A 63 5.46 9.52 5.04
CA TYR A 63 6.85 9.35 5.46
C TYR A 63 7.53 10.68 5.84
N ARG A 64 8.54 10.63 6.68
CA ARG A 64 9.47 11.75 6.89
C ARG A 64 10.19 12.11 5.58
N VAL A 65 10.78 11.08 4.97
CA VAL A 65 11.47 11.17 3.68
C VAL A 65 11.05 9.98 2.83
N ARG A 66 10.50 10.25 1.66
CA ARG A 66 10.09 9.20 0.72
C ARG A 66 11.15 8.99 -0.36
N SER A 67 11.74 7.82 -0.38
CA SER A 67 12.64 7.36 -1.44
C SER A 67 12.89 5.87 -1.29
N TRP A 68 12.96 5.14 -2.40
CA TRP A 68 13.40 3.74 -2.38
C TRP A 68 14.84 3.56 -1.90
N LYS A 69 15.70 4.60 -2.04
CA LYS A 69 17.06 4.63 -1.45
C LYS A 69 17.06 4.73 0.08
N MET A 70 15.92 5.10 0.66
CA MET A 70 15.71 5.26 2.10
C MET A 70 14.67 4.25 2.60
N LEU A 71 14.56 3.08 1.96
CA LEU A 71 13.58 2.06 2.30
C LEU A 71 13.57 1.68 3.79
N PRO A 72 14.73 1.48 4.47
CA PRO A 72 14.73 1.20 5.92
C PRO A 72 14.04 2.28 6.75
N SER A 73 14.22 3.56 6.41
CA SER A 73 13.53 4.67 7.07
C SER A 73 12.02 4.65 6.81
N CYS A 74 11.60 4.29 5.59
CA CYS A 74 10.20 4.17 5.24
C CYS A 74 9.54 2.97 5.95
N ILE A 75 10.28 1.87 6.12
CA ILE A 75 9.83 0.71 6.91
C ILE A 75 9.64 1.11 8.38
N ALA A 76 10.60 1.83 8.96
CA ALA A 76 10.49 2.33 10.34
C ALA A 76 9.26 3.26 10.51
N ASP A 77 8.94 4.09 9.53
CA ASP A 77 7.74 4.93 9.55
C ASP A 77 6.44 4.09 9.48
N GLY A 78 6.43 3.02 8.67
CA GLY A 78 5.31 2.07 8.61
C GLY A 78 5.12 1.30 9.91
N GLN A 79 6.20 0.84 10.54
CA GLN A 79 6.16 0.17 11.85
C GLN A 79 5.67 1.11 12.96
N ALA A 80 6.11 2.37 12.95
CA ALA A 80 5.61 3.38 13.89
C ALA A 80 4.11 3.65 13.70
N ALA A 81 3.60 3.58 12.46
CA ALA A 81 2.17 3.70 12.18
C ALA A 81 1.39 2.49 12.72
N LEU A 82 1.89 1.26 12.57
CA LEU A 82 1.32 0.05 13.18
C LEU A 82 1.26 0.17 14.71
N ALA A 83 2.34 0.63 15.33
CA ALA A 83 2.41 0.83 16.78
C ALA A 83 1.44 1.92 17.27
N ALA A 84 1.10 2.91 16.42
CA ALA A 84 0.14 3.95 16.73
C ALA A 84 -1.34 3.52 16.58
N LEU A 85 -1.60 2.24 16.31
CA LEU A 85 -2.93 1.63 16.21
C LEU A 85 -3.14 0.54 17.30
N PRO A 86 -2.98 0.86 18.60
CA PRO A 86 -2.98 -0.15 19.67
C PRO A 86 -4.35 -0.81 19.88
N GLY A 87 -5.45 -0.14 19.48
CA GLY A 87 -6.81 -0.67 19.59
C GLY A 87 -7.25 -1.55 18.43
N ALA A 88 -6.46 -1.60 17.35
CA ALA A 88 -6.77 -2.44 16.21
C ALA A 88 -6.48 -3.92 16.53
N ARG A 89 -7.49 -4.77 16.41
CA ARG A 89 -7.37 -6.22 16.54
C ARG A 89 -6.94 -6.87 15.24
N ARG A 90 -7.26 -6.21 14.11
CA ARG A 90 -6.93 -6.64 12.76
C ARG A 90 -6.42 -5.48 11.95
N VAL A 91 -5.34 -5.70 11.20
CA VAL A 91 -4.78 -4.72 10.27
C VAL A 91 -4.60 -5.36 8.90
N VAL A 92 -5.19 -4.74 7.88
CA VAL A 92 -4.91 -5.06 6.48
C VAL A 92 -3.92 -4.03 5.96
N MET A 93 -2.80 -4.49 5.39
CA MET A 93 -1.82 -3.61 4.79
C MET A 93 -2.20 -3.31 3.34
N LEU A 94 -2.29 -2.03 2.97
CA LEU A 94 -2.54 -1.59 1.59
C LEU A 94 -1.36 -0.73 1.11
N GLY A 95 -0.45 -1.32 0.35
CA GLY A 95 0.78 -0.66 -0.09
C GLY A 95 0.81 -0.32 -1.58
N PHE A 96 1.16 0.93 -1.93
CA PHE A 96 1.34 1.35 -3.31
C PHE A 96 2.82 1.47 -3.67
N SER A 97 3.25 0.86 -4.78
CA SER A 97 4.63 0.95 -5.31
C SER A 97 5.66 0.51 -4.25
N MET A 98 6.60 1.36 -3.83
CA MET A 98 7.51 1.10 -2.70
C MET A 98 6.74 0.77 -1.40
N GLY A 99 5.54 1.30 -1.23
CA GLY A 99 4.67 0.95 -0.10
C GLY A 99 4.32 -0.54 -0.03
N GLY A 100 4.37 -1.26 -1.16
CA GLY A 100 4.27 -2.72 -1.16
C GLY A 100 5.41 -3.39 -0.39
N ALA A 101 6.66 -2.93 -0.58
CA ALA A 101 7.80 -3.43 0.19
C ALA A 101 7.68 -3.11 1.70
N VAL A 102 7.21 -1.90 2.02
CA VAL A 102 6.98 -1.50 3.42
C VAL A 102 5.87 -2.34 4.05
N SER A 103 4.78 -2.61 3.33
CA SER A 103 3.68 -3.47 3.79
C SER A 103 4.15 -4.90 4.06
N ILE A 104 4.94 -5.47 3.15
CA ILE A 104 5.54 -6.80 3.28
C ILE A 104 6.47 -6.85 4.50
N ALA A 105 7.30 -5.82 4.71
CA ALA A 105 8.18 -5.76 5.88
C ALA A 105 7.44 -5.64 7.22
N GLY A 106 6.20 -5.16 7.21
CA GLY A 106 5.34 -5.06 8.39
C GLY A 106 4.55 -6.33 8.71
N ALA A 107 4.49 -7.29 7.79
CA ALA A 107 3.62 -8.48 7.89
C ALA A 107 3.97 -9.44 9.04
N GLY A 108 5.09 -9.26 9.73
CA GLY A 108 5.41 -10.03 10.95
C GLY A 108 4.61 -9.62 12.20
N ASP A 109 3.75 -8.61 12.12
CA ASP A 109 2.82 -8.24 13.21
C ASP A 109 1.62 -9.19 13.19
N GLU A 110 1.32 -9.84 14.33
CA GLU A 110 0.28 -10.88 14.46
C GLU A 110 -1.14 -10.42 14.09
N ARG A 111 -1.38 -9.12 14.04
CA ARG A 111 -2.66 -8.53 13.62
C ARG A 111 -2.84 -8.52 12.09
N ILE A 112 -1.75 -8.78 11.34
CA ILE A 112 -1.74 -8.72 9.88
C ILE A 112 -1.85 -10.14 9.34
N GLY A 113 -2.89 -10.42 8.61
CA GLY A 113 -3.07 -11.66 7.85
C GLY A 113 -3.29 -11.40 6.35
N ASP A 114 -3.37 -10.11 5.99
CA ASP A 114 -3.69 -9.69 4.62
C ASP A 114 -2.83 -8.50 4.17
N VAL A 115 -2.20 -8.65 3.01
CA VAL A 115 -1.45 -7.58 2.33
C VAL A 115 -2.01 -7.37 0.93
N VAL A 116 -2.43 -6.14 0.63
CA VAL A 116 -2.85 -5.71 -0.71
C VAL A 116 -1.77 -4.80 -1.29
N ALA A 117 -1.08 -5.25 -2.31
CA ALA A 117 0.06 -4.56 -2.90
C ALA A 117 -0.27 -4.07 -4.32
N LEU A 118 -0.28 -2.75 -4.52
CA LEU A 118 -0.63 -2.09 -5.78
C LEU A 118 0.63 -1.67 -6.52
N ALA A 119 0.84 -2.20 -7.73
CA ALA A 119 2.04 -1.99 -8.53
C ALA A 119 3.33 -2.08 -7.69
N PRO A 120 3.51 -3.13 -6.85
CA PRO A 120 4.55 -3.13 -5.84
C PRO A 120 5.95 -3.22 -6.46
N TRP A 121 6.89 -2.51 -5.84
CA TRP A 121 8.30 -2.77 -5.96
C TRP A 121 8.73 -3.67 -4.80
N ILE A 122 9.21 -4.87 -5.10
CA ILE A 122 9.62 -5.88 -4.11
C ILE A 122 11.11 -6.19 -4.35
N PRO A 123 12.03 -5.49 -3.67
CA PRO A 123 13.47 -5.71 -3.87
C PRO A 123 13.88 -7.11 -3.43
N GLU A 124 14.95 -7.63 -4.04
CA GLU A 124 15.42 -9.00 -3.79
C GLU A 124 15.91 -9.20 -2.36
N GLU A 125 16.47 -8.15 -1.77
CA GLU A 125 17.01 -8.14 -0.41
C GLU A 125 15.93 -8.09 0.68
N LEU A 126 14.66 -7.84 0.30
CA LEU A 126 13.57 -7.77 1.26
C LEU A 126 13.31 -9.15 1.86
N SER A 127 13.36 -9.24 3.20
CA SER A 127 12.96 -10.45 3.92
C SER A 127 11.47 -10.72 3.74
N LEU A 128 11.12 -11.95 3.41
CA LEU A 128 9.74 -12.42 3.24
C LEU A 128 9.33 -13.41 4.35
N ALA A 129 10.17 -13.61 5.37
CA ALA A 129 9.98 -14.65 6.38
C ALA A 129 8.71 -14.47 7.24
N GLY A 130 8.23 -13.24 7.39
CA GLY A 130 7.02 -12.94 8.18
C GLY A 130 5.68 -13.23 7.48
N LEU A 131 5.71 -13.73 6.23
CA LEU A 131 4.50 -13.86 5.39
C LEU A 131 3.99 -15.31 5.23
N SER A 132 4.60 -16.25 5.93
CA SER A 132 4.15 -17.66 5.85
C SER A 132 2.73 -17.80 6.39
N GLY A 133 1.81 -18.22 5.53
CA GLY A 133 0.39 -18.37 5.84
C GLY A 133 -0.45 -17.11 5.58
N ASP A 134 0.15 -15.95 5.31
CA ASP A 134 -0.56 -14.72 5.01
C ASP A 134 -1.09 -14.70 3.58
N ARG A 135 -2.18 -13.97 3.38
CA ARG A 135 -2.74 -13.69 2.05
C ARG A 135 -2.13 -12.42 1.47
N VAL A 136 -1.56 -12.54 0.27
CA VAL A 136 -1.00 -11.40 -0.45
C VAL A 136 -1.71 -11.22 -1.78
N THR A 137 -2.45 -10.13 -1.95
CA THR A 137 -3.05 -9.76 -3.22
C THR A 137 -2.19 -8.72 -3.91
N ILE A 138 -1.63 -9.06 -5.06
CA ILE A 138 -0.88 -8.14 -5.91
C ILE A 138 -1.76 -7.72 -7.09
N VAL A 139 -1.94 -6.41 -7.26
CA VAL A 139 -2.63 -5.82 -8.42
C VAL A 139 -1.64 -4.97 -9.20
N HIS A 140 -1.55 -5.14 -10.53
CA HIS A 140 -0.56 -4.42 -11.35
C HIS A 140 -1.14 -3.97 -12.69
N GLY A 141 -0.78 -2.75 -13.12
CA GLY A 141 -1.15 -2.24 -14.44
C GLY A 141 -0.32 -2.87 -15.55
N SER A 142 -0.96 -3.34 -16.64
CA SER A 142 -0.24 -4.09 -17.69
C SER A 142 0.75 -3.29 -18.50
N ILE A 143 0.63 -1.96 -18.52
CA ILE A 143 1.53 -1.03 -19.25
C ILE A 143 2.35 -0.16 -18.28
N ASP A 144 2.42 -0.53 -17.02
CA ASP A 144 3.26 0.14 -16.02
C ASP A 144 4.75 0.01 -16.37
N GLY A 145 5.49 1.12 -16.24
CA GLY A 145 6.90 1.19 -16.59
C GLY A 145 7.22 1.16 -18.09
N TRP A 146 6.18 1.15 -18.96
CA TRP A 146 6.34 1.20 -20.42
C TRP A 146 6.01 2.57 -21.00
N VAL A 147 5.31 3.43 -20.26
CA VAL A 147 4.90 4.74 -20.76
C VAL A 147 6.04 5.74 -20.55
N PRO A 148 6.59 6.35 -21.62
CA PRO A 148 7.65 7.34 -21.52
C PRO A 148 7.26 8.51 -20.59
N GLY A 149 8.18 8.92 -19.73
CA GLY A 149 7.97 10.04 -18.80
C GLY A 149 7.12 9.72 -17.56
N ILE A 150 6.52 8.52 -17.47
CA ILE A 150 5.81 8.07 -16.28
C ILE A 150 6.70 7.06 -15.54
N PRO A 151 7.29 7.43 -14.38
CA PRO A 151 8.03 6.47 -13.56
C PRO A 151 7.11 5.35 -13.10
N GLY A 152 7.59 4.12 -13.12
CA GLY A 152 6.79 2.97 -12.71
C GLY A 152 7.62 1.74 -12.41
N VAL A 153 6.93 0.67 -12.07
CA VAL A 153 7.48 -0.68 -11.84
C VAL A 153 6.95 -1.58 -12.95
N ARG A 154 7.83 -2.24 -13.68
CA ARG A 154 7.37 -3.19 -14.71
C ARG A 154 6.64 -4.37 -14.07
N PRO A 155 5.51 -4.85 -14.65
CA PRO A 155 4.75 -5.96 -14.10
C PRO A 155 5.57 -7.24 -13.87
N GLN A 156 6.63 -7.43 -14.65
CA GLN A 156 7.54 -8.55 -14.50
C GLN A 156 8.27 -8.55 -13.15
N HIS A 157 8.64 -7.36 -12.62
CA HIS A 157 9.28 -7.28 -11.31
C HIS A 157 8.35 -7.72 -10.19
N SER A 158 7.09 -7.27 -10.20
CA SER A 158 6.12 -7.69 -9.20
C SER A 158 5.70 -9.16 -9.36
N TRP A 159 5.73 -9.70 -10.61
CA TRP A 159 5.51 -11.11 -10.85
C TRP A 159 6.62 -11.97 -10.21
N LEU A 160 7.89 -11.63 -10.42
CA LEU A 160 9.01 -12.29 -9.76
C LEU A 160 8.91 -12.18 -8.24
N GLY A 161 8.50 -11.02 -7.73
CA GLY A 161 8.19 -10.83 -6.32
C GLY A 161 7.08 -11.77 -5.83
N ALA A 162 6.02 -11.96 -6.62
CA ALA A 162 4.93 -12.89 -6.30
C ALA A 162 5.40 -14.35 -6.21
N GLU A 163 6.28 -14.79 -7.11
CA GLU A 163 6.87 -16.14 -7.06
C GLU A 163 7.72 -16.33 -5.79
N ARG A 164 8.51 -15.32 -5.41
CA ARG A 164 9.28 -15.37 -4.16
C ARG A 164 8.38 -15.42 -2.93
N LEU A 165 7.26 -14.68 -2.91
CA LEU A 165 6.28 -14.72 -1.84
C LEU A 165 5.63 -16.10 -1.71
N ARG A 166 5.26 -16.75 -2.82
CA ARG A 166 4.76 -18.13 -2.83
C ARG A 166 5.79 -19.12 -2.28
N ALA A 167 7.04 -18.98 -2.71
CA ALA A 167 8.14 -19.80 -2.21
C ALA A 167 8.39 -19.61 -0.70
N ALA A 168 8.06 -18.44 -0.16
CA ALA A 168 8.11 -18.15 1.28
C ALA A 168 6.87 -18.63 2.06
N GLY A 169 5.89 -19.25 1.39
CA GLY A 169 4.71 -19.83 2.02
C GLY A 169 3.48 -18.93 2.10
N ALA A 170 3.48 -17.78 1.41
CA ALA A 170 2.31 -16.89 1.33
C ALA A 170 1.28 -17.43 0.31
N ASP A 171 -0.01 -17.21 0.59
CA ASP A 171 -1.11 -17.39 -0.38
C ASP A 171 -1.22 -16.17 -1.28
N VAL A 172 -0.69 -16.26 -2.53
CA VAL A 172 -0.55 -15.12 -3.42
C VAL A 172 -1.55 -15.15 -4.57
N THR A 173 -2.42 -14.15 -4.59
CA THR A 173 -3.25 -13.79 -5.75
C THR A 173 -2.56 -12.67 -6.56
N TYR A 174 -2.32 -12.90 -7.86
CA TYR A 174 -1.75 -11.89 -8.76
C TYR A 174 -2.75 -11.50 -9.86
N ARG A 175 -3.04 -10.21 -9.97
CA ARG A 175 -3.99 -9.64 -10.94
C ARG A 175 -3.32 -8.59 -11.82
N ARG A 176 -3.60 -8.62 -13.13
CA ARG A 176 -3.16 -7.61 -14.10
C ARG A 176 -4.35 -6.85 -14.66
N ILE A 177 -4.30 -5.53 -14.58
CA ILE A 177 -5.31 -4.65 -15.17
C ILE A 177 -4.84 -4.23 -16.55
N ALA A 178 -5.55 -4.66 -17.60
CA ALA A 178 -5.23 -4.33 -18.98
C ALA A 178 -5.29 -2.82 -19.23
N GLY A 179 -4.22 -2.24 -19.81
CA GLY A 179 -4.11 -0.82 -20.16
C GLY A 179 -3.98 0.13 -18.96
N ALA A 180 -3.74 -0.38 -17.75
CA ALA A 180 -3.47 0.46 -16.59
C ALA A 180 -1.97 0.82 -16.49
N VAL A 181 -1.71 2.06 -16.09
CA VAL A 181 -0.39 2.63 -15.80
C VAL A 181 -0.05 2.53 -14.32
N HIS A 182 1.13 3.06 -13.92
CA HIS A 182 1.53 3.20 -12.53
C HIS A 182 0.68 4.24 -11.80
N GLY A 183 -0.02 3.84 -10.77
CA GLY A 183 -0.88 4.72 -9.98
C GLY A 183 -2.32 4.79 -10.46
N ILE A 184 -3.17 5.37 -9.61
CA ILE A 184 -4.63 5.41 -9.76
C ILE A 184 -5.11 6.83 -9.93
N ALA A 185 -4.48 7.79 -9.25
CA ALA A 185 -4.79 9.20 -9.32
C ALA A 185 -3.55 10.07 -9.20
N ILE A 186 -3.66 11.29 -9.72
CA ILE A 186 -2.68 12.38 -9.57
C ILE A 186 -3.34 13.60 -8.95
N ARG A 187 -2.53 14.49 -8.37
CA ARG A 187 -3.00 15.80 -7.90
C ARG A 187 -2.59 16.88 -8.90
N ARG A 188 -3.58 17.62 -9.41
CA ARG A 188 -3.37 18.77 -10.30
C ARG A 188 -4.23 19.92 -9.81
N ASN A 189 -3.63 21.08 -9.59
CA ASN A 189 -4.32 22.28 -9.08
C ASN A 189 -5.16 21.98 -7.82
N GLY A 190 -4.60 21.24 -6.87
CA GLY A 190 -5.28 20.87 -5.62
C GLY A 190 -6.34 19.75 -5.73
N ARG A 191 -6.74 19.35 -6.93
CA ARG A 191 -7.78 18.35 -7.17
C ARG A 191 -7.17 16.97 -7.46
N LEU A 192 -7.81 15.92 -6.97
CA LEU A 192 -7.52 14.54 -7.36
C LEU A 192 -8.15 14.25 -8.72
N ILE A 193 -7.35 13.79 -9.65
CA ILE A 193 -7.76 13.37 -10.99
C ILE A 193 -7.44 11.90 -11.14
N SER A 194 -8.48 11.09 -11.39
CA SER A 194 -8.30 9.66 -11.67
C SER A 194 -7.58 9.43 -12.99
N LEU A 195 -6.68 8.46 -12.99
CA LEU A 195 -6.02 7.98 -14.19
C LEU A 195 -6.88 6.94 -14.94
N PRO A 196 -6.59 6.65 -16.19
CA PRO A 196 -7.26 5.57 -16.91
C PRO A 196 -7.24 4.25 -16.13
N ARG A 197 -8.36 3.54 -16.12
CA ARG A 197 -8.55 2.27 -15.38
C ARG A 197 -8.61 2.39 -13.84
N ALA A 198 -8.71 3.59 -13.26
CA ALA A 198 -8.85 3.77 -11.82
C ALA A 198 -9.99 2.93 -11.21
N GLY A 199 -11.16 2.84 -11.89
CA GLY A 199 -12.27 2.00 -11.44
C GLY A 199 -11.97 0.51 -11.44
N ALA A 200 -11.05 0.02 -12.29
CA ALA A 200 -10.62 -1.39 -12.24
C ALA A 200 -9.72 -1.66 -11.03
N TRP A 201 -8.82 -0.72 -10.72
CA TRP A 201 -8.02 -0.78 -9.50
C TRP A 201 -8.91 -0.80 -8.24
N LEU A 202 -9.92 0.08 -8.19
CA LEU A 202 -10.85 0.15 -7.06
C LEU A 202 -11.56 -1.19 -6.83
N ARG A 203 -12.15 -1.78 -7.88
CA ARG A 203 -12.83 -3.09 -7.79
C ARG A 203 -11.92 -4.21 -7.30
N ASP A 204 -10.66 -4.26 -7.78
CA ASP A 204 -9.72 -5.29 -7.34
C ASP A 204 -9.31 -5.09 -5.87
N VAL A 205 -9.22 -3.84 -5.40
CA VAL A 205 -8.97 -3.52 -3.99
C VAL A 205 -10.18 -3.86 -3.13
N GLU A 206 -11.39 -3.47 -3.53
CA GLU A 206 -12.64 -3.81 -2.83
C GLU A 206 -12.75 -5.32 -2.63
N GLN A 207 -12.58 -6.11 -3.70
CA GLN A 207 -12.59 -7.58 -3.61
C GLN A 207 -11.49 -8.15 -2.69
N ALA A 208 -10.33 -7.51 -2.64
CA ALA A 208 -9.26 -7.94 -1.73
C ALA A 208 -9.61 -7.65 -0.27
N LEU A 209 -10.21 -6.49 0.01
CA LEU A 209 -10.68 -6.12 1.36
C LEU A 209 -11.86 -6.99 1.82
N GLU A 210 -12.82 -7.29 0.94
CA GLU A 210 -13.91 -8.23 1.22
C GLU A 210 -13.38 -9.62 1.58
N ARG A 211 -12.39 -10.15 0.83
CA ARG A 211 -11.73 -11.42 1.16
C ARG A 211 -10.96 -11.36 2.47
N ALA A 212 -10.45 -10.19 2.81
CA ALA A 212 -9.87 -9.93 4.13
C ALA A 212 -10.91 -9.80 5.24
N GLY A 213 -12.21 -9.88 4.94
CA GLY A 213 -13.31 -9.90 5.90
C GLY A 213 -13.70 -8.51 6.43
N LEU A 214 -13.49 -7.46 5.60
CA LEU A 214 -14.05 -6.14 5.83
C LEU A 214 -15.50 -6.09 5.36
#